data_2aa6ae7cbe70ed660a1aac5f43f47585
#
_entry.id   2aa6ae7cbe70ed660a1aac5f43f47585
#
_cell.length_a   1.000
_cell.length_b   1.000
_cell.length_c   1.000
_cell.angle_alpha   90.00
_cell.angle_beta   90.00
_cell.angle_gamma   90.00
#
_symmetry.space_group_name_H-M   'P 1'
#
loop_
_entity.id
_entity.type
_entity.pdbx_description
1 polymer ?
#
loop_
_entity_poly.entity_id
_entity_poly.type
_entity_poly.pdbx_seq_one_letter_code
_entity_poly.pdbx_strand_id
1 'polypeptide(L)'
;ALKLARGRKIIGWKIGLTSRAMQEQLKIDTPDSGVLFDDMLFSDGAAIAKNHFIQPRVEAEIAFLMARDLSGPHITRDDIIAATAHVAPALEILDTRILRSDPATGKARIITDTVSDNAANAGIVLGHQRHSALALDLRWVGAIVRRNGVVEETGLGAGVLDDPVTGILWLVQRLARYGQGLKAGDVVLSGSFVRAIEAPPGSRFQADFGPFGHVSINFE
;
A
#
# COMPACT_ATOMS: atom_id res chain seq x y z
N ALA A 1 -4.76 -9.40 -15.32
CA ALA A 1 -5.37 -10.31 -16.29
C ALA A 1 -5.40 -11.76 -15.77
N LEU A 2 -4.23 -12.38 -15.46
CA LEU A 2 -4.15 -13.80 -15.08
C LEU A 2 -4.94 -14.15 -13.81
N LYS A 3 -4.88 -13.32 -12.76
CA LYS A 3 -5.66 -13.55 -11.52
C LYS A 3 -7.16 -13.46 -11.77
N LEU A 4 -7.62 -12.49 -12.55
CA LEU A 4 -9.03 -12.39 -12.96
C LEU A 4 -9.48 -13.60 -13.75
N ALA A 5 -8.65 -14.09 -14.68
CA ALA A 5 -8.93 -15.31 -15.45
C ALA A 5 -9.03 -16.56 -14.55
N ARG A 6 -8.41 -16.54 -13.37
CA ARG A 6 -8.49 -17.59 -12.34
C ARG A 6 -9.65 -17.36 -11.33
N GLY A 7 -10.55 -16.42 -11.61
CA GLY A 7 -11.72 -16.14 -10.77
C GLY A 7 -11.44 -15.33 -9.50
N ARG A 8 -10.25 -14.73 -9.38
CA ARG A 8 -9.92 -13.84 -8.24
C ARG A 8 -10.70 -12.54 -8.35
N LYS A 9 -11.16 -12.03 -7.20
CA LYS A 9 -11.93 -10.79 -7.12
C LYS A 9 -11.00 -9.62 -6.78
N ILE A 10 -11.24 -8.49 -7.42
CA ILE A 10 -10.64 -7.22 -7.00
C ILE A 10 -11.33 -6.80 -5.70
N ILE A 11 -10.53 -6.46 -4.69
CA ILE A 11 -10.99 -5.96 -3.40
C ILE A 11 -10.50 -4.53 -3.13
N GLY A 12 -9.78 -3.93 -4.07
CA GLY A 12 -9.29 -2.57 -3.94
C GLY A 12 -8.02 -2.28 -4.71
N TRP A 13 -7.27 -1.29 -4.19
CA TRP A 13 -6.12 -0.71 -4.88
C TRP A 13 -5.01 -0.35 -3.89
N LYS A 14 -3.78 -0.29 -4.39
CA LYS A 14 -2.65 0.31 -3.68
C LYS A 14 -2.06 1.44 -4.51
N ILE A 15 -1.44 2.39 -3.83
CA ILE A 15 -0.72 3.50 -4.46
C ILE A 15 0.74 3.41 -4.01
N GLY A 16 1.64 3.44 -4.96
CA GLY A 16 3.07 3.42 -4.70
C GLY A 16 3.77 4.69 -5.19
N LEU A 17 5.06 4.83 -4.83
CA LEU A 17 5.90 5.96 -5.24
C LEU A 17 5.31 7.31 -4.81
N THR A 18 4.76 7.37 -3.61
CA THR A 18 4.11 8.55 -3.03
C THR A 18 5.09 9.46 -2.30
N SER A 19 6.30 9.00 -2.00
CA SER A 19 7.36 9.80 -1.38
C SER A 19 8.08 10.66 -2.43
N ARG A 20 8.10 11.97 -2.22
CA ARG A 20 8.83 12.91 -3.09
C ARG A 20 10.31 12.56 -3.21
N ALA A 21 10.95 12.22 -2.09
CA ALA A 21 12.35 11.82 -2.09
C ALA A 21 12.61 10.58 -2.97
N MET A 22 11.69 9.59 -2.95
CA MET A 22 11.80 8.42 -3.82
C MET A 22 11.54 8.77 -5.28
N GLN A 23 10.60 9.64 -5.57
CA GLN A 23 10.34 10.12 -6.93
C GLN A 23 11.57 10.82 -7.51
N GLU A 24 12.20 11.71 -6.75
CA GLU A 24 13.43 12.41 -7.15
C GLU A 24 14.59 11.41 -7.37
N GLN A 25 14.78 10.45 -6.46
CA GLN A 25 15.81 9.44 -6.57
C GLN A 25 15.65 8.56 -7.83
N LEU A 26 14.41 8.19 -8.15
CA LEU A 26 14.08 7.34 -9.30
C LEU A 26 13.84 8.14 -10.59
N LYS A 27 13.92 9.48 -10.53
CA LYS A 27 13.66 10.40 -11.65
C LYS A 27 12.30 10.17 -12.30
N ILE A 28 11.28 10.00 -11.47
CA ILE A 28 9.87 9.89 -11.83
C ILE A 28 9.10 11.02 -11.17
N ASP A 29 7.99 11.42 -11.75
CA ASP A 29 7.17 12.56 -11.32
C ASP A 29 5.72 12.18 -10.99
N THR A 30 5.43 10.88 -10.97
CA THR A 30 4.08 10.39 -10.77
C THR A 30 4.07 9.12 -9.91
N PRO A 31 3.07 8.97 -9.03
CA PRO A 31 2.82 7.70 -8.35
C PRO A 31 2.51 6.57 -9.32
N ASP A 32 2.59 5.34 -8.84
CA ASP A 32 2.05 4.15 -9.50
C ASP A 32 0.85 3.58 -8.74
N SER A 33 0.18 2.60 -9.33
CA SER A 33 -0.93 1.91 -8.68
C SER A 33 -0.96 0.44 -9.06
N GLY A 34 -1.41 -0.38 -8.12
CA GLY A 34 -1.64 -1.81 -8.28
C GLY A 34 -3.04 -2.20 -7.82
N VAL A 35 -3.48 -3.37 -8.25
CA VAL A 35 -4.78 -3.95 -7.89
C VAL A 35 -4.61 -4.89 -6.71
N LEU A 36 -5.47 -4.78 -5.70
CA LEU A 36 -5.58 -5.73 -4.59
C LEU A 36 -6.59 -6.82 -4.96
N PHE A 37 -6.19 -8.08 -4.77
CA PHE A 37 -7.06 -9.23 -4.98
C PHE A 37 -7.40 -9.90 -3.64
N ASP A 38 -8.48 -10.65 -3.62
CA ASP A 38 -9.00 -11.35 -2.43
C ASP A 38 -7.98 -12.34 -1.82
N ASP A 39 -7.11 -12.93 -2.64
CA ASP A 39 -6.04 -13.82 -2.21
C ASP A 39 -4.79 -13.11 -1.68
N MET A 40 -4.78 -11.79 -1.63
CA MET A 40 -3.71 -10.97 -1.09
C MET A 40 -3.99 -10.50 0.35
N LEU A 41 -5.19 -10.72 0.87
CA LEU A 41 -5.56 -10.28 2.22
C LEU A 41 -5.15 -11.33 3.26
N PHE A 42 -4.22 -10.96 4.12
CA PHE A 42 -3.77 -11.77 5.26
C PHE A 42 -4.36 -11.22 6.57
N SER A 43 -4.57 -12.11 7.54
CA SER A 43 -4.99 -11.71 8.88
C SER A 43 -3.86 -11.03 9.64
N ASP A 44 -4.18 -10.10 10.54
CA ASP A 44 -3.20 -9.53 11.47
C ASP A 44 -2.58 -10.65 12.33
N GLY A 45 -1.25 -10.63 12.44
CA GLY A 45 -0.48 -11.66 13.13
C GLY A 45 -0.28 -12.96 12.36
N ALA A 46 -0.79 -13.08 11.12
CA ALA A 46 -0.63 -14.30 10.33
C ALA A 46 0.85 -14.69 10.16
N ALA A 47 1.08 -16.00 10.04
CA ALA A 47 2.36 -16.57 9.65
C ALA A 47 2.32 -16.94 8.16
N ILE A 48 3.21 -16.34 7.39
CA ILE A 48 3.37 -16.61 5.97
C ILE A 48 4.35 -17.78 5.81
N ALA A 49 3.88 -18.81 5.16
CA ALA A 49 4.70 -20.02 4.94
C ALA A 49 5.96 -19.71 4.12
N LYS A 50 7.04 -20.41 4.42
CA LYS A 50 8.29 -20.32 3.67
C LYS A 50 8.04 -20.50 2.18
N ASN A 51 8.71 -19.72 1.36
CA ASN A 51 8.59 -19.73 -0.11
C ASN A 51 7.21 -19.29 -0.67
N HIS A 52 6.33 -18.71 0.13
CA HIS A 52 5.09 -18.11 -0.37
C HIS A 52 5.39 -16.91 -1.28
N PHE A 53 6.38 -16.11 -0.90
CA PHE A 53 6.91 -15.00 -1.68
C PHE A 53 8.35 -15.29 -2.16
N ILE A 54 8.80 -14.52 -3.15
CA ILE A 54 10.14 -14.65 -3.77
C ILE A 54 11.17 -13.84 -2.98
N GLN A 55 10.92 -12.54 -2.83
CA GLN A 55 11.77 -11.57 -2.13
C GLN A 55 10.91 -10.50 -1.45
N PRO A 56 10.15 -10.87 -0.40
CA PRO A 56 9.18 -9.96 0.19
C PRO A 56 9.83 -8.76 0.87
N ARG A 57 9.09 -7.64 0.85
CA ARG A 57 9.35 -6.43 1.63
C ARG A 57 8.07 -6.00 2.30
N VAL A 58 8.18 -5.26 3.39
CA VAL A 58 7.05 -4.75 4.15
C VAL A 58 7.12 -3.23 4.21
N GLU A 59 5.96 -2.60 4.02
CA GLU A 59 5.73 -1.16 4.14
C GLU A 59 4.58 -0.90 5.12
N ALA A 60 4.64 0.25 5.82
CA ALA A 60 3.59 0.68 6.72
C ALA A 60 2.76 1.78 6.06
N GLU A 61 1.44 1.63 6.10
CA GLU A 61 0.49 2.47 5.38
C GLU A 61 -0.78 2.74 6.18
N ILE A 62 -1.58 3.69 5.70
CA ILE A 62 -2.97 3.87 6.09
C ILE A 62 -3.87 3.26 5.01
N ALA A 63 -4.73 2.34 5.42
CA ALA A 63 -5.78 1.81 4.54
C ALA A 63 -7.05 2.65 4.67
N PHE A 64 -7.67 2.98 3.54
CA PHE A 64 -9.00 3.57 3.43
C PHE A 64 -9.99 2.50 3.01
N LEU A 65 -11.07 2.35 3.76
CA LEU A 65 -12.17 1.43 3.41
C LEU A 65 -13.34 2.27 2.91
N MET A 66 -13.73 2.03 1.66
CA MET A 66 -14.72 2.87 0.98
C MET A 66 -16.14 2.50 1.38
N ALA A 67 -16.96 3.51 1.74
CA ALA A 67 -18.39 3.34 2.06
C ALA A 67 -19.27 3.34 0.80
N ARG A 68 -18.83 4.01 -0.25
CA ARG A 68 -19.59 4.20 -1.49
C ARG A 68 -18.70 4.32 -2.70
N ASP A 69 -19.28 4.14 -3.87
CA ASP A 69 -18.61 4.36 -5.15
C ASP A 69 -18.11 5.79 -5.27
N LEU A 70 -16.92 5.95 -5.85
CA LEU A 70 -16.31 7.24 -6.09
C LEU A 70 -15.59 7.24 -7.44
N SER A 71 -15.99 8.14 -8.33
CA SER A 71 -15.42 8.24 -9.68
C SER A 71 -15.52 9.66 -10.22
N GLY A 72 -14.69 9.97 -11.20
CA GLY A 72 -14.71 11.25 -11.91
C GLY A 72 -13.42 12.05 -11.78
N PRO A 73 -13.16 12.96 -12.72
CA PRO A 73 -11.92 13.74 -12.77
C PRO A 73 -11.91 14.95 -11.81
N HIS A 74 -13.07 15.37 -11.30
CA HIS A 74 -13.25 16.59 -10.48
C HIS A 74 -13.51 16.27 -8.99
N ILE A 75 -13.15 15.07 -8.55
CA ILE A 75 -13.25 14.67 -7.15
C ILE A 75 -12.36 15.57 -6.30
N THR A 76 -12.86 15.96 -5.16
CA THR A 76 -12.17 16.76 -4.15
C THR A 76 -11.70 15.90 -2.98
N ARG A 77 -10.88 16.50 -2.11
CA ARG A 77 -10.48 15.91 -0.84
C ARG A 77 -11.70 15.54 0.03
N ASP A 78 -12.67 16.43 0.11
CA ASP A 78 -13.87 16.26 0.92
C ASP A 78 -14.75 15.13 0.39
N ASP A 79 -14.82 14.92 -0.93
CA ASP A 79 -15.51 13.79 -1.54
C ASP A 79 -14.90 12.46 -1.11
N ILE A 80 -13.57 12.38 -1.04
CA ILE A 80 -12.86 11.19 -0.58
C ILE A 80 -13.18 10.89 0.88
N ILE A 81 -13.06 11.89 1.75
CA ILE A 81 -13.38 11.77 3.16
C ILE A 81 -14.84 11.30 3.33
N ALA A 82 -15.77 11.95 2.63
CA ALA A 82 -17.19 11.60 2.69
C ALA A 82 -17.52 10.21 2.11
N ALA A 83 -16.69 9.69 1.21
CA ALA A 83 -16.84 8.35 0.64
C ALA A 83 -16.13 7.26 1.47
N THR A 84 -15.33 7.63 2.47
CA THR A 84 -14.57 6.71 3.32
C THR A 84 -15.42 6.28 4.52
N ALA A 85 -15.61 4.98 4.71
CA ALA A 85 -16.26 4.42 5.89
C ALA A 85 -15.37 4.61 7.12
N HIS A 86 -14.13 4.19 7.01
CA HIS A 86 -13.12 4.33 8.06
C HIS A 86 -11.71 4.14 7.47
N VAL A 87 -10.73 4.56 8.25
CA VAL A 87 -9.32 4.32 8.00
C VAL A 87 -8.74 3.37 9.05
N ALA A 88 -7.68 2.66 8.72
CA ALA A 88 -7.07 1.65 9.56
C ALA A 88 -5.54 1.59 9.36
N PRO A 89 -4.76 1.16 10.38
CA PRO A 89 -3.36 0.81 10.17
C PRO A 89 -3.25 -0.39 9.23
N ALA A 90 -2.26 -0.39 8.36
CA ALA A 90 -2.05 -1.45 7.41
C ALA A 90 -0.55 -1.73 7.17
N LEU A 91 -0.26 -2.95 6.72
CA LEU A 91 1.00 -3.30 6.08
C LEU A 91 0.72 -3.67 4.62
N GLU A 92 1.54 -3.16 3.71
CA GLU A 92 1.67 -3.71 2.37
C GLU A 92 2.82 -4.72 2.36
N ILE A 93 2.62 -5.85 1.69
CA ILE A 93 3.67 -6.79 1.36
C ILE A 93 3.97 -6.63 -0.12
N LEU A 94 5.18 -6.18 -0.42
CA LEU A 94 5.71 -6.15 -1.77
C LEU A 94 6.43 -7.44 -2.06
N ASP A 95 6.31 -7.93 -3.30
CA ASP A 95 7.14 -9.01 -3.82
C ASP A 95 7.41 -8.76 -5.31
N THR A 96 8.50 -9.28 -5.83
CA THR A 96 8.85 -9.05 -7.23
C THR A 96 8.87 -10.35 -8.01
N ARG A 97 8.11 -10.40 -9.11
CA ARG A 97 8.11 -11.47 -10.12
C ARG A 97 9.02 -11.14 -11.30
N ILE A 98 9.60 -9.93 -11.29
CA ILE A 98 10.57 -9.44 -12.26
C ILE A 98 11.89 -9.19 -11.54
N LEU A 99 13.02 -9.60 -12.11
CA LEU A 99 14.34 -9.35 -11.53
C LEU A 99 14.55 -7.84 -11.31
N ARG A 100 15.10 -7.48 -10.14
CA ARG A 100 15.39 -6.07 -9.79
C ARG A 100 16.47 -5.47 -10.67
N SER A 101 17.37 -6.31 -11.15
CA SER A 101 18.38 -5.96 -12.14
C SER A 101 18.65 -7.15 -13.06
N ASP A 102 18.97 -6.86 -14.29
CA ASP A 102 19.41 -7.85 -15.26
C ASP A 102 20.82 -8.35 -14.87
N PRO A 103 21.00 -9.64 -14.60
CA PRO A 103 22.30 -10.18 -14.17
C PRO A 103 23.40 -10.08 -15.25
N ALA A 104 23.03 -9.98 -16.54
CA ALA A 104 23.99 -9.87 -17.62
C ALA A 104 24.47 -8.44 -17.86
N THR A 105 23.60 -7.45 -17.66
CA THR A 105 23.89 -6.05 -17.98
C THR A 105 23.97 -5.13 -16.76
N GLY A 106 23.54 -5.59 -15.58
CA GLY A 106 23.43 -4.79 -14.36
C GLY A 106 22.34 -3.72 -14.42
N LYS A 107 21.55 -3.63 -15.49
CA LYS A 107 20.48 -2.64 -15.61
C LYS A 107 19.38 -2.92 -14.60
N ALA A 108 19.04 -1.90 -13.80
CA ALA A 108 17.89 -1.95 -12.92
C ALA A 108 16.58 -1.95 -13.73
N ARG A 109 15.52 -2.60 -13.19
CA ARG A 109 14.17 -2.51 -13.74
C ARG A 109 13.70 -1.05 -13.73
N ILE A 110 12.87 -0.71 -14.68
CA ILE A 110 12.27 0.62 -14.85
C ILE A 110 10.80 0.61 -14.36
N ILE A 111 10.18 1.78 -14.31
CA ILE A 111 8.80 1.94 -13.81
C ILE A 111 7.78 1.08 -14.57
N THR A 112 7.94 0.93 -15.88
CA THR A 112 7.05 0.10 -16.69
C THR A 112 7.12 -1.38 -16.31
N ASP A 113 8.28 -1.88 -15.93
CA ASP A 113 8.45 -3.25 -15.43
C ASP A 113 7.69 -3.42 -14.10
N THR A 114 7.83 -2.45 -13.19
CA THR A 114 7.16 -2.45 -11.90
C THR A 114 5.64 -2.41 -12.06
N VAL A 115 5.12 -1.52 -12.91
CA VAL A 115 3.68 -1.42 -13.19
C VAL A 115 3.15 -2.70 -13.84
N SER A 116 3.91 -3.32 -14.76
CA SER A 116 3.54 -4.59 -15.38
C SER A 116 3.47 -5.74 -14.39
N ASP A 117 4.23 -5.66 -13.29
CA ASP A 117 4.21 -6.58 -12.15
C ASP A 117 3.26 -6.13 -11.04
N ASN A 118 2.13 -5.52 -11.39
CA ASN A 118 1.12 -5.01 -10.46
C ASN A 118 1.70 -4.06 -9.40
N ALA A 119 2.62 -3.19 -9.79
CA ALA A 119 3.37 -2.29 -8.92
C ALA A 119 4.04 -3.02 -7.73
N ALA A 120 4.53 -4.24 -7.98
CA ALA A 120 5.13 -5.17 -7.02
C ALA A 120 4.22 -5.56 -5.85
N ASN A 121 2.93 -5.23 -5.87
CA ASN A 121 2.01 -5.62 -4.81
C ASN A 121 1.85 -7.15 -4.74
N ALA A 122 1.86 -7.69 -3.53
CA ALA A 122 1.76 -9.13 -3.28
C ALA A 122 0.84 -9.49 -2.10
N GLY A 123 0.67 -8.58 -1.13
CA GLY A 123 -0.21 -8.82 0.00
C GLY A 123 -0.52 -7.57 0.80
N ILE A 124 -1.57 -7.66 1.60
CA ILE A 124 -1.96 -6.63 2.56
C ILE A 124 -2.36 -7.26 3.88
N VAL A 125 -2.12 -6.53 4.96
CA VAL A 125 -2.60 -6.86 6.31
C VAL A 125 -3.28 -5.62 6.88
N LEU A 126 -4.49 -5.77 7.40
CA LEU A 126 -5.24 -4.69 8.03
C LEU A 126 -5.23 -4.89 9.54
N GLY A 127 -4.83 -3.88 10.29
CA GLY A 127 -5.02 -3.85 11.73
C GLY A 127 -6.52 -3.81 12.10
N HIS A 128 -6.85 -4.05 13.37
CA HIS A 128 -8.24 -4.16 13.83
C HIS A 128 -8.90 -2.80 14.11
N GLN A 129 -8.10 -1.79 14.45
CA GLN A 129 -8.62 -0.46 14.79
C GLN A 129 -9.24 0.21 13.57
N ARG A 130 -10.34 0.93 13.82
CA ARG A 130 -11.09 1.66 12.80
C ARG A 130 -11.32 3.09 13.28
N HIS A 131 -10.96 4.06 12.46
CA HIS A 131 -11.09 5.47 12.78
C HIS A 131 -11.89 6.20 11.70
N SER A 132 -12.60 7.25 12.09
CA SER A 132 -13.15 8.18 11.11
C SER A 132 -12.00 8.96 10.48
N ALA A 133 -12.01 9.08 9.15
CA ALA A 133 -11.04 9.90 8.44
C ALA A 133 -11.11 11.41 8.80
N LEU A 134 -12.22 11.84 9.41
CA LEU A 134 -12.42 13.21 9.92
C LEU A 134 -11.89 13.40 11.36
N ALA A 135 -11.74 12.33 12.14
CA ALA A 135 -11.42 12.43 13.56
C ALA A 135 -9.92 12.72 13.81
N LEU A 136 -9.08 12.54 12.81
CA LEU A 136 -7.63 12.64 12.93
C LEU A 136 -7.04 13.42 11.75
N ASP A 137 -6.02 14.20 12.03
CA ASP A 137 -5.16 14.70 10.97
C ASP A 137 -4.22 13.57 10.53
N LEU A 138 -4.55 12.90 9.43
CA LEU A 138 -3.83 11.73 8.93
C LEU A 138 -2.36 12.02 8.58
N ARG A 139 -2.00 13.29 8.38
CA ARG A 139 -0.61 13.73 8.16
C ARG A 139 0.27 13.45 9.38
N TRP A 140 -0.32 13.49 10.60
CA TRP A 140 0.37 13.27 11.86
C TRP A 140 0.24 11.84 12.40
N VAL A 141 -0.43 10.96 11.70
CA VAL A 141 -0.38 9.52 12.03
C VAL A 141 1.03 9.04 11.76
N GLY A 142 1.72 8.63 12.81
CA GLY A 142 3.08 8.08 12.73
C GLY A 142 3.09 6.57 12.76
N ALA A 143 4.16 5.95 12.26
CA ALA A 143 4.42 4.54 12.46
C ALA A 143 5.85 4.30 12.95
N ILE A 144 6.01 3.38 13.90
CA ILE A 144 7.28 2.78 14.31
C ILE A 144 7.25 1.33 13.82
N VAL A 145 8.06 1.02 12.80
CA VAL A 145 8.13 -0.35 12.25
C VAL A 145 9.29 -1.08 12.89
N ARG A 146 8.98 -2.22 13.49
CA ARG A 146 9.96 -3.12 14.09
C ARG A 146 10.05 -4.41 13.31
N ARG A 147 11.28 -4.91 13.14
CA ARG A 147 11.55 -6.27 12.69
C ARG A 147 12.28 -7.02 13.81
N ASN A 148 11.74 -8.14 14.26
CA ASN A 148 12.28 -8.94 15.36
C ASN A 148 12.51 -8.12 16.66
N GLY A 149 11.63 -7.17 16.94
CA GLY A 149 11.69 -6.29 18.13
C GLY A 149 12.60 -5.06 17.98
N VAL A 150 13.40 -4.97 16.92
CA VAL A 150 14.29 -3.82 16.65
C VAL A 150 13.59 -2.82 15.73
N VAL A 151 13.68 -1.53 16.05
CA VAL A 151 13.15 -0.46 15.20
C VAL A 151 13.98 -0.39 13.93
N GLU A 152 13.32 -0.55 12.79
CA GLU A 152 13.93 -0.48 11.44
C GLU A 152 13.66 0.86 10.77
N GLU A 153 12.42 1.36 10.93
CA GLU A 153 11.98 2.60 10.28
C GLU A 153 10.92 3.31 11.12
N THR A 154 10.83 4.60 10.90
CA THR A 154 9.75 5.46 11.41
C THR A 154 9.32 6.43 10.33
N GLY A 155 8.06 6.82 10.33
CA GLY A 155 7.56 7.80 9.37
C GLY A 155 6.25 8.44 9.82
N LEU A 156 5.82 9.44 9.06
CA LEU A 156 4.57 10.17 9.24
C LEU A 156 3.73 10.11 7.97
N GLY A 157 2.42 10.12 8.12
CA GLY A 157 1.49 10.17 7.00
C GLY A 157 1.74 11.32 6.01
N ALA A 158 2.28 12.44 6.48
CA ALA A 158 2.70 13.55 5.62
C ALA A 158 3.75 13.16 4.57
N GLY A 159 4.47 12.05 4.77
CA GLY A 159 5.39 11.50 3.77
C GLY A 159 4.70 11.01 2.49
N VAL A 160 3.37 10.84 2.53
CA VAL A 160 2.53 10.43 1.39
C VAL A 160 1.96 11.69 0.73
N LEU A 161 2.66 12.26 -0.26
CA LEU A 161 2.19 13.41 -1.05
C LEU A 161 1.62 14.56 -0.19
N ASP A 162 2.24 14.85 0.94
CA ASP A 162 1.85 15.81 1.98
C ASP A 162 0.59 15.43 2.79
N ASP A 163 -0.28 14.57 2.29
CA ASP A 163 -1.50 14.07 2.95
C ASP A 163 -1.89 12.71 2.33
N PRO A 164 -2.11 11.65 3.11
CA PRO A 164 -2.55 10.34 2.60
C PRO A 164 -3.81 10.42 1.71
N VAL A 165 -4.70 11.39 1.95
CA VAL A 165 -5.89 11.64 1.11
C VAL A 165 -5.50 12.07 -0.31
N THR A 166 -4.36 12.77 -0.48
CA THR A 166 -3.86 13.18 -1.80
C THR A 166 -3.55 11.97 -2.68
N GLY A 167 -3.02 10.89 -2.10
CA GLY A 167 -2.81 9.63 -2.81
C GLY A 167 -4.12 9.07 -3.38
N ILE A 168 -5.16 9.02 -2.56
CA ILE A 168 -6.49 8.53 -2.97
C ILE A 168 -7.07 9.42 -4.08
N LEU A 169 -6.94 10.75 -3.94
CA LEU A 169 -7.37 11.71 -4.96
C LEU A 169 -6.69 11.45 -6.31
N TRP A 170 -5.37 11.30 -6.29
CA TRP A 170 -4.60 10.96 -7.48
C TRP A 170 -5.10 9.66 -8.13
N LEU A 171 -5.36 8.60 -7.32
CA LEU A 171 -5.83 7.32 -7.83
C LEU A 171 -7.19 7.44 -8.51
N VAL A 172 -8.17 8.12 -7.89
CA VAL A 172 -9.52 8.29 -8.47
C VAL A 172 -9.44 9.04 -9.79
N GLN A 173 -8.66 10.13 -9.85
CA GLN A 173 -8.44 10.89 -11.09
C GLN A 173 -7.75 10.04 -12.17
N ARG A 174 -6.81 9.19 -11.76
CA ARG A 174 -6.12 8.24 -12.65
C ARG A 174 -7.11 7.23 -13.23
N LEU A 175 -7.92 6.60 -12.39
CA LEU A 175 -8.92 5.61 -12.78
C LEU A 175 -9.99 6.22 -13.71
N ALA A 176 -10.39 7.46 -13.47
CA ALA A 176 -11.37 8.18 -14.29
C ALA A 176 -10.94 8.30 -15.75
N ARG A 177 -9.62 8.39 -16.04
CA ARG A 177 -9.09 8.41 -17.42
C ARG A 177 -9.37 7.12 -18.19
N TYR A 178 -9.67 6.04 -17.49
CA TYR A 178 -10.01 4.72 -18.04
C TYR A 178 -11.48 4.36 -17.83
N GLY A 179 -12.33 5.33 -17.47
CA GLY A 179 -13.75 5.09 -17.19
C GLY A 179 -14.00 4.23 -15.95
N GLN A 180 -13.03 4.21 -15.02
CA GLN A 180 -13.09 3.42 -13.79
C GLN A 180 -13.16 4.34 -12.56
N GLY A 181 -13.40 3.74 -11.39
CA GLY A 181 -13.42 4.42 -10.10
C GLY A 181 -13.32 3.41 -8.97
N LEU A 182 -13.32 3.90 -7.74
CA LEU A 182 -13.41 3.09 -6.53
C LEU A 182 -14.85 2.60 -6.33
N LYS A 183 -15.00 1.47 -5.67
CA LYS A 183 -16.28 0.85 -5.33
C LYS A 183 -16.53 0.82 -3.83
N ALA A 184 -17.77 0.82 -3.43
CA ALA A 184 -18.13 0.52 -2.05
C ALA A 184 -17.54 -0.83 -1.64
N GLY A 185 -16.89 -0.86 -0.49
CA GLY A 185 -16.15 -2.03 0.02
C GLY A 185 -14.70 -2.13 -0.45
N ASP A 186 -14.24 -1.31 -1.39
CA ASP A 186 -12.82 -1.30 -1.77
C ASP A 186 -11.93 -0.90 -0.59
N VAL A 187 -10.80 -1.57 -0.48
CA VAL A 187 -9.67 -1.17 0.36
C VAL A 187 -8.66 -0.42 -0.50
N VAL A 188 -8.25 0.76 -0.06
CA VAL A 188 -7.22 1.54 -0.77
C VAL A 188 -6.06 1.80 0.18
N LEU A 189 -4.88 1.30 -0.17
CA LEU A 189 -3.62 1.63 0.51
C LEU A 189 -3.11 2.97 -0.02
N SER A 190 -2.89 3.93 0.88
CA SER A 190 -2.62 5.33 0.51
C SER A 190 -1.21 5.60 0.00
N GLY A 191 -0.29 4.70 0.22
CA GLY A 191 1.13 4.84 0.02
C GLY A 191 1.91 4.76 1.32
N SER A 192 3.14 4.31 1.23
CA SER A 192 4.00 4.11 2.39
C SER A 192 4.66 5.41 2.85
N PHE A 193 4.75 5.59 4.15
CA PHE A 193 5.52 6.64 4.80
C PHE A 193 6.79 6.12 5.49
N VAL A 194 7.16 4.87 5.18
CA VAL A 194 8.46 4.27 5.50
C VAL A 194 9.05 3.65 4.24
N ARG A 195 10.37 3.45 4.19
CA ARG A 195 10.95 2.67 3.08
C ARG A 195 10.52 1.21 3.16
N ALA A 196 10.52 0.51 2.03
CA ALA A 196 10.27 -0.92 1.97
C ALA A 196 11.39 -1.71 2.67
N ILE A 197 11.05 -2.47 3.72
CA ILE A 197 11.99 -3.22 4.56
C ILE A 197 12.01 -4.69 4.12
N GLU A 198 13.19 -5.23 3.84
CA GLU A 198 13.36 -6.64 3.46
C GLU A 198 12.81 -7.57 4.55
N ALA A 199 12.06 -8.60 4.12
CA ALA A 199 11.41 -9.57 4.99
C ALA A 199 11.93 -11.00 4.73
N PRO A 200 13.20 -11.31 5.08
CA PRO A 200 13.72 -12.67 4.94
C PRO A 200 12.97 -13.65 5.85
N PRO A 201 13.05 -14.96 5.57
CA PRO A 201 12.49 -15.98 6.45
C PRO A 201 12.92 -15.81 7.91
N GLY A 202 11.99 -16.04 8.85
CA GLY A 202 12.19 -15.80 10.29
C GLY A 202 11.93 -14.36 10.72
N SER A 203 11.53 -13.46 9.82
CA SER A 203 11.19 -12.07 10.15
C SER A 203 9.81 -11.96 10.79
N ARG A 204 9.73 -11.17 11.87
CA ARG A 204 8.47 -10.75 12.49
C ARG A 204 8.36 -9.24 12.42
N PHE A 205 7.35 -8.74 11.74
CA PHE A 205 7.08 -7.32 11.62
C PHE A 205 5.95 -6.89 12.54
N GLN A 206 6.14 -5.75 13.16
CA GLN A 206 5.12 -5.03 13.89
C GLN A 206 5.23 -3.55 13.52
N ALA A 207 4.14 -2.99 13.04
CA ALA A 207 3.99 -1.55 12.89
C ALA A 207 3.07 -1.03 13.98
N ASP A 208 3.60 -0.12 14.79
CA ASP A 208 2.94 0.55 15.89
C ASP A 208 2.65 2.00 15.45
N PHE A 209 1.38 2.32 15.32
CA PHE A 209 0.90 3.65 14.91
C PHE A 209 0.40 4.47 16.10
N GLY A 210 0.82 4.12 17.33
CA GLY A 210 0.37 4.76 18.55
C GLY A 210 -1.14 4.65 18.73
N PRO A 211 -1.86 5.76 19.05
CA PRO A 211 -3.31 5.73 19.24
C PRO A 211 -4.10 5.28 18.01
N PHE A 212 -3.52 5.33 16.81
CA PHE A 212 -4.16 4.87 15.59
C PHE A 212 -4.23 3.34 15.51
N GLY A 213 -3.39 2.62 16.27
CA GLY A 213 -3.42 1.17 16.39
C GLY A 213 -2.11 0.49 15.96
N HIS A 214 -2.21 -0.80 15.73
CA HIS A 214 -1.05 -1.61 15.33
C HIS A 214 -1.47 -2.70 14.33
N VAL A 215 -0.48 -3.26 13.67
CA VAL A 215 -0.64 -4.39 12.74
C VAL A 215 0.66 -5.17 12.66
N SER A 216 0.59 -6.47 12.45
CA SER A 216 1.73 -7.37 12.47
C SER A 216 1.65 -8.48 11.42
N ILE A 217 2.81 -9.03 11.03
CA ILE A 217 2.92 -10.17 10.13
C ILE A 217 4.21 -10.94 10.40
N ASN A 218 4.20 -12.26 10.21
CA ASN A 218 5.34 -13.12 10.42
C ASN A 218 5.69 -13.87 9.13
N PHE A 219 6.98 -14.04 8.84
CA PHE A 219 7.50 -14.82 7.69
C PHE A 219 8.27 -16.02 8.25
N GLU A 220 7.85 -17.25 7.92
CA GLU A 220 8.49 -18.51 8.34
C GLU A 220 9.74 -18.86 7.51
#